data_23133c6001a059d6c9cce9573ac70316
#
_entry.id   23133c6001a059d6c9cce9573ac70316
#
_cell.length_a   1.000
_cell.length_b   1.000
_cell.length_c   1.000
_cell.angle_alpha   90.00
_cell.angle_beta   90.00
_cell.angle_gamma   90.00
#
_symmetry.space_group_name_H-M   'P 1'
#
loop_
_entity.id
_entity.type
_entity.pdbx_description
1 polymer ?
#
loop_
_entity_poly.entity_id
_entity_poly.type
_entity_poly.pdbx_seq_one_letter_code
_entity_poly.pdbx_strand_id
1 'polypeptide(L)'
;MKRILHFQGRMGLGGAESFMMNLYRKIDRTNYQFDFLIYEDYADVQDYHSEIERLGGRIFVVPNPKKNIFKYLIEVNKLLKKESFSIVHNQVYFGGGINLWLAKKNGIRQRIAHSHATEDGKSQNIVMNVLRKFLTKLLLQNATDYLAVSQEAGESLFQNHPFEIVHNGIDLELYSKNSEAKVNKRKELDISMSTFV
;
A
#
# COMPACT_ATOMS: atom_id res chain seq x y z
N MET A 1 8.24 -0.41 20.89
CA MET A 1 7.71 -0.91 19.59
C MET A 1 7.08 0.26 18.84
N LYS A 2 7.50 0.52 17.60
CA LYS A 2 6.94 1.57 16.73
C LYS A 2 5.82 1.00 15.87
N ARG A 3 4.65 1.61 15.88
CA ARG A 3 3.55 1.22 14.98
C ARG A 3 3.56 2.08 13.73
N ILE A 4 3.41 1.42 12.57
CA ILE A 4 3.40 2.03 11.23
C ILE A 4 2.02 1.84 10.64
N LEU A 5 1.32 2.93 10.33
CA LEU A 5 0.03 2.87 9.65
C LEU A 5 0.23 2.92 8.13
N HIS A 6 -0.16 1.86 7.45
CA HIS A 6 -0.18 1.79 6.00
C HIS A 6 -1.55 2.20 5.45
N PHE A 7 -1.59 3.30 4.69
CA PHE A 7 -2.76 3.69 3.90
C PHE A 7 -2.77 2.88 2.61
N GLN A 8 -3.46 1.75 2.63
CA GLN A 8 -3.45 0.78 1.53
C GLN A 8 -4.69 0.87 0.64
N GLY A 9 -5.83 1.24 1.22
CA GLY A 9 -7.12 1.27 0.54
C GLY A 9 -7.81 -0.08 0.49
N ARG A 10 -7.11 -1.17 0.20
CA ARG A 10 -7.57 -2.57 0.33
C ARG A 10 -6.42 -3.48 0.71
N MET A 11 -6.73 -4.71 1.16
CA MET A 11 -5.76 -5.77 1.44
C MET A 11 -6.17 -7.07 0.75
N GLY A 12 -6.07 -7.09 -0.59
CA GLY A 12 -6.31 -8.25 -1.44
C GLY A 12 -5.02 -8.76 -2.10
N LEU A 13 -5.14 -9.69 -3.06
CA LEU A 13 -4.02 -10.32 -3.76
C LEU A 13 -3.44 -9.42 -4.88
N GLY A 14 -3.17 -8.16 -4.58
CA GLY A 14 -2.52 -7.22 -5.49
C GLY A 14 -1.00 -7.15 -5.27
N GLY A 15 -0.27 -6.54 -6.23
CA GLY A 15 1.20 -6.43 -6.16
C GLY A 15 1.70 -5.61 -4.98
N ALA A 16 1.09 -4.47 -4.70
CA ALA A 16 1.45 -3.61 -3.57
C ALA A 16 1.13 -4.29 -2.22
N GLU A 17 -0.03 -4.95 -2.13
CA GLU A 17 -0.45 -5.69 -0.94
C GLU A 17 0.46 -6.89 -0.67
N SER A 18 0.79 -7.66 -1.71
CA SER A 18 1.72 -8.79 -1.60
C SER A 18 3.12 -8.36 -1.20
N PHE A 19 3.62 -7.24 -1.75
CA PHE A 19 4.89 -6.64 -1.34
C PHE A 19 4.87 -6.28 0.14
N MET A 20 3.81 -5.62 0.62
CA MET A 20 3.69 -5.24 2.03
C MET A 20 3.62 -6.45 2.94
N MET A 21 2.91 -7.52 2.55
CA MET A 21 2.85 -8.74 3.34
C MET A 21 4.17 -9.50 3.35
N ASN A 22 4.90 -9.56 2.23
CA ASN A 22 6.24 -10.15 2.18
C ASN A 22 7.20 -9.42 3.13
N LEU A 23 7.15 -8.09 3.14
CA LEU A 23 7.91 -7.28 4.08
C LEU A 23 7.47 -7.55 5.53
N TYR A 24 6.16 -7.57 5.80
CA TYR A 24 5.61 -7.74 7.14
C TYR A 24 5.95 -9.11 7.76
N ARG A 25 6.05 -10.16 6.95
CA ARG A 25 6.49 -11.50 7.39
C ARG A 25 7.95 -11.51 7.87
N LYS A 26 8.80 -10.65 7.30
CA LYS A 26 10.26 -10.67 7.50
C LYS A 26 10.78 -9.59 8.46
N ILE A 27 10.02 -8.52 8.75
CA ILE A 27 10.49 -7.47 9.66
C ILE A 27 10.63 -7.97 11.10
N ASP A 28 11.46 -7.28 11.85
CA ASP A 28 11.53 -7.44 13.31
C ASP A 28 10.29 -6.83 13.98
N ARG A 29 9.29 -7.67 14.24
CA ARG A 29 8.02 -7.28 14.87
C ARG A 29 8.11 -6.94 16.34
N THR A 30 9.25 -7.12 16.97
CA THR A 30 9.50 -6.64 18.34
C THR A 30 9.75 -5.13 18.35
N ASN A 31 10.37 -4.60 17.29
CA ASN A 31 10.66 -3.19 17.12
C ASN A 31 9.63 -2.44 16.28
N TYR A 32 9.08 -3.09 15.24
CA TYR A 32 8.13 -2.49 14.30
C TYR A 32 6.87 -3.33 14.15
N GLN A 33 5.73 -2.69 14.14
CA GLN A 33 4.44 -3.35 13.94
C GLN A 33 3.64 -2.62 12.86
N PHE A 34 3.05 -3.38 11.92
CA PHE A 34 2.23 -2.82 10.85
C PHE A 34 0.76 -2.81 11.23
N ASP A 35 0.10 -1.72 10.89
CA ASP A 35 -1.36 -1.58 10.88
C ASP A 35 -1.79 -1.11 9.49
N PHE A 36 -2.97 -1.52 9.05
CA PHE A 36 -3.46 -1.24 7.71
C PHE A 36 -4.77 -0.47 7.77
N LEU A 37 -4.89 0.55 6.94
CA LEU A 37 -6.13 1.28 6.74
C LEU A 37 -6.68 0.92 5.36
N ILE A 38 -7.92 0.44 5.34
CA ILE A 38 -8.64 0.04 4.14
C ILE A 38 -9.96 0.82 4.02
N TYR A 39 -10.52 0.87 2.81
CA TYR A 39 -11.83 1.48 2.58
C TYR A 39 -12.96 0.48 2.81
N GLU A 40 -14.11 0.97 3.29
CA GLU A 40 -15.31 0.18 3.55
C GLU A 40 -15.78 -0.66 2.35
N ASP A 41 -15.53 -0.19 1.12
CA ASP A 41 -15.86 -0.92 -0.12
C ASP A 41 -15.08 -2.23 -0.28
N TYR A 42 -14.01 -2.39 0.44
CA TYR A 42 -13.10 -3.54 0.38
C TYR A 42 -13.01 -4.29 1.71
N ALA A 43 -13.94 -4.06 2.64
CA ALA A 43 -13.96 -4.73 3.92
C ALA A 43 -14.16 -6.26 3.78
N ASP A 44 -14.83 -6.69 2.71
CA ASP A 44 -15.07 -8.11 2.39
C ASP A 44 -13.87 -8.79 1.70
N VAL A 45 -12.84 -8.01 1.28
CA VAL A 45 -11.61 -8.55 0.69
C VAL A 45 -10.66 -8.94 1.82
N GLN A 46 -10.74 -10.20 2.26
CA GLN A 46 -10.10 -10.68 3.50
C GLN A 46 -8.88 -11.58 3.28
N ASP A 47 -8.30 -11.58 2.08
CA ASP A 47 -7.19 -12.48 1.71
C ASP A 47 -6.04 -12.49 2.73
N TYR A 48 -5.73 -11.34 3.33
CA TYR A 48 -4.64 -11.19 4.31
C TYR A 48 -5.09 -10.87 5.74
N HIS A 49 -6.41 -10.70 6.00
CA HIS A 49 -6.89 -10.19 7.29
C HIS A 49 -6.46 -11.08 8.46
N SER A 50 -6.74 -12.38 8.41
CA SER A 50 -6.37 -13.33 9.46
C SER A 50 -4.86 -13.45 9.67
N GLU A 51 -4.08 -13.32 8.59
CA GLU A 51 -2.62 -13.33 8.69
C GLU A 51 -2.10 -12.05 9.35
N ILE A 52 -2.63 -10.88 8.97
CA ILE A 52 -2.27 -9.59 9.60
C ILE A 52 -2.51 -9.64 11.10
N GLU A 53 -3.67 -10.11 11.53
CA GLU A 53 -4.03 -10.24 12.95
C GLU A 53 -3.11 -11.22 13.68
N ARG A 54 -2.85 -12.40 13.10
CA ARG A 54 -1.92 -13.39 13.64
C ARG A 54 -0.50 -12.86 13.82
N LEU A 55 -0.06 -11.95 12.94
CA LEU A 55 1.23 -11.27 13.04
C LEU A 55 1.23 -10.08 14.04
N GLY A 56 0.07 -9.77 14.66
CA GLY A 56 -0.10 -8.69 15.64
C GLY A 56 -0.47 -7.33 15.04
N GLY A 57 -0.75 -7.28 13.74
CA GLY A 57 -1.25 -6.08 13.05
C GLY A 57 -2.75 -5.88 13.27
N ARG A 58 -3.21 -4.69 12.93
CA ARG A 58 -4.62 -4.30 13.03
C ARG A 58 -5.09 -3.76 11.68
N ILE A 59 -6.37 -3.91 11.41
CA ILE A 59 -7.00 -3.38 10.21
C ILE A 59 -8.05 -2.36 10.62
N PHE A 60 -7.94 -1.16 10.08
CA PHE A 60 -8.88 -0.07 10.29
C PHE A 60 -9.67 0.18 9.03
N VAL A 61 -10.99 0.10 9.15
CA VAL A 61 -11.92 0.33 8.05
C VAL A 61 -12.45 1.76 8.13
N VAL A 62 -12.32 2.52 7.04
CA VAL A 62 -12.80 3.90 6.95
C VAL A 62 -13.65 4.11 5.69
N PRO A 63 -14.50 5.15 5.65
CA PRO A 63 -15.26 5.49 4.45
C PRO A 63 -14.36 5.71 3.23
N ASN A 64 -14.84 5.36 2.05
CA ASN A 64 -14.12 5.64 0.81
C ASN A 64 -14.13 7.15 0.51
N PRO A 65 -12.97 7.83 0.37
CA PRO A 65 -12.90 9.27 0.12
C PRO A 65 -13.56 9.70 -1.21
N LYS A 66 -13.65 8.79 -2.19
CA LYS A 66 -14.36 9.06 -3.45
C LYS A 66 -15.88 9.12 -3.27
N LYS A 67 -16.43 8.47 -2.25
CA LYS A 67 -17.87 8.47 -1.94
C LYS A 67 -18.23 9.57 -0.94
N ASN A 68 -17.43 9.73 0.12
CA ASN A 68 -17.70 10.72 1.16
C ASN A 68 -16.38 11.24 1.78
N ILE A 69 -15.86 12.30 1.17
CA ILE A 69 -14.61 12.92 1.62
C ILE A 69 -14.69 13.48 3.06
N PHE A 70 -15.81 14.08 3.43
CA PHE A 70 -15.96 14.69 4.76
C PHE A 70 -15.94 13.62 5.87
N LYS A 71 -16.70 12.53 5.69
CA LYS A 71 -16.71 11.42 6.63
C LYS A 71 -15.34 10.76 6.72
N TYR A 72 -14.66 10.57 5.57
CA TYR A 72 -13.29 10.08 5.51
C TYR A 72 -12.34 10.93 6.35
N LEU A 73 -12.33 12.26 6.14
CA LEU A 73 -11.47 13.18 6.88
C LEU A 73 -11.70 13.12 8.39
N ILE A 74 -12.96 13.03 8.81
CA ILE A 74 -13.33 12.94 10.23
C ILE A 74 -12.81 11.63 10.83
N GLU A 75 -13.10 10.49 10.20
CA GLU A 75 -12.75 9.18 10.75
C GLU A 75 -11.23 8.94 10.76
N VAL A 76 -10.52 9.32 9.67
CA VAL A 76 -9.05 9.23 9.64
C VAL A 76 -8.42 10.16 10.70
N ASN A 77 -8.93 11.38 10.84
CA ASN A 77 -8.40 12.29 11.87
C ASN A 77 -8.65 11.78 13.29
N LYS A 78 -9.81 11.18 13.56
CA LYS A 78 -10.11 10.51 14.84
C LYS A 78 -9.15 9.35 15.10
N LEU A 79 -8.92 8.50 14.09
CA LEU A 79 -7.99 7.39 14.18
C LEU A 79 -6.57 7.86 14.51
N LEU A 80 -6.05 8.84 13.77
CA LEU A 80 -4.70 9.37 13.97
C LEU A 80 -4.52 10.07 15.33
N LYS A 81 -5.57 10.62 15.91
CA LYS A 81 -5.55 11.19 17.26
C LYS A 81 -5.62 10.14 18.36
N LYS A 82 -6.40 9.07 18.13
CA LYS A 82 -6.63 8.03 19.12
C LYS A 82 -5.43 7.09 19.24
N GLU A 83 -4.83 6.75 18.09
CA GLU A 83 -3.76 5.76 18.00
C GLU A 83 -2.39 6.44 17.92
N SER A 84 -1.39 5.86 18.60
CA SER A 84 -0.03 6.41 18.64
C SER A 84 0.83 5.83 17.52
N PHE A 85 0.61 6.28 16.29
CA PHE A 85 1.47 5.89 15.16
C PHE A 85 2.77 6.69 15.15
N SER A 86 3.90 5.99 14.98
CA SER A 86 5.21 6.61 14.84
C SER A 86 5.49 7.03 13.39
N ILE A 87 4.95 6.27 12.45
CA ILE A 87 5.19 6.41 11.01
C ILE A 87 3.86 6.22 10.28
N VAL A 88 3.67 6.98 9.22
CA VAL A 88 2.61 6.77 8.23
C VAL A 88 3.25 6.41 6.89
N HIS A 89 2.82 5.33 6.28
CA HIS A 89 3.28 4.87 4.97
C HIS A 89 2.11 4.85 3.99
N ASN A 90 2.11 5.78 3.05
CA ASN A 90 1.03 5.93 2.08
C ASN A 90 1.34 5.17 0.79
N GLN A 91 0.46 4.23 0.43
CA GLN A 91 0.50 3.42 -0.79
C GLN A 91 -0.54 3.89 -1.83
N VAL A 92 -1.39 4.84 -1.44
CA VAL A 92 -2.44 5.38 -2.30
C VAL A 92 -1.87 6.53 -3.12
N TYR A 93 -1.81 6.37 -4.42
CA TYR A 93 -1.23 7.29 -5.38
C TYR A 93 -1.41 8.78 -5.01
N PHE A 94 -1.69 9.71 -5.91
CA PHE A 94 -1.84 11.16 -5.61
C PHE A 94 -2.88 11.47 -4.50
N GLY A 95 -3.93 10.64 -4.34
CA GLY A 95 -4.91 10.78 -3.25
C GLY A 95 -4.31 10.72 -1.85
N GLY A 96 -3.14 10.13 -1.72
CA GLY A 96 -2.36 10.10 -0.48
C GLY A 96 -1.92 11.46 0.07
N GLY A 97 -2.00 12.52 -0.73
CA GLY A 97 -1.74 13.88 -0.25
C GLY A 97 -2.60 14.27 0.95
N ILE A 98 -3.87 13.86 0.95
CA ILE A 98 -4.79 14.10 2.08
C ILE A 98 -4.34 13.32 3.33
N ASN A 99 -3.92 12.08 3.16
CA ASN A 99 -3.47 11.20 4.25
C ASN A 99 -2.24 11.76 4.96
N LEU A 100 -1.25 12.16 4.16
CA LEU A 100 0.00 12.72 4.68
C LEU A 100 -0.20 14.09 5.32
N TRP A 101 -1.11 14.92 4.77
CA TRP A 101 -1.51 16.18 5.39
C TRP A 101 -2.17 15.96 6.75
N LEU A 102 -3.12 15.02 6.85
CA LEU A 102 -3.75 14.66 8.13
C LEU A 102 -2.72 14.11 9.13
N ALA A 103 -1.80 13.26 8.68
CA ALA A 103 -0.74 12.73 9.52
C ALA A 103 0.18 13.84 10.06
N LYS A 104 0.58 14.80 9.22
CA LYS A 104 1.34 15.97 9.62
C LYS A 104 0.59 16.82 10.66
N LYS A 105 -0.70 17.08 10.42
CA LYS A 105 -1.57 17.84 11.33
C LYS A 105 -1.70 17.17 12.70
N ASN A 106 -1.60 15.84 12.76
CA ASN A 106 -1.63 15.07 14.01
C ASN A 106 -0.24 14.78 14.59
N GLY A 107 0.82 15.46 14.11
CA GLY A 107 2.15 15.43 14.72
C GLY A 107 3.00 14.22 14.34
N ILE A 108 2.58 13.39 13.38
CA ILE A 108 3.36 12.24 12.92
C ILE A 108 4.54 12.77 12.09
N ARG A 109 5.76 12.52 12.59
CA ARG A 109 6.97 13.11 12.02
C ARG A 109 7.42 12.44 10.72
N GLN A 110 7.36 11.10 10.64
CA GLN A 110 7.77 10.34 9.48
C GLN A 110 6.55 9.96 8.63
N ARG A 111 6.53 10.44 7.39
CA ARG A 111 5.40 10.31 6.47
C ARG A 111 5.91 9.94 5.10
N ILE A 112 5.83 8.66 4.78
CA ILE A 112 6.37 8.05 3.57
C ILE A 112 5.30 8.07 2.48
N ALA A 113 5.65 8.57 1.30
CA ALA A 113 4.89 8.40 0.07
C ALA A 113 5.55 7.31 -0.78
N HIS A 114 4.80 6.28 -1.17
CA HIS A 114 5.30 5.17 -1.96
C HIS A 114 4.50 5.03 -3.26
N SER A 115 5.17 5.12 -4.40
CA SER A 115 4.57 4.96 -5.71
C SER A 115 4.70 3.52 -6.21
N HIS A 116 3.56 2.89 -6.53
CA HIS A 116 3.46 1.53 -7.06
C HIS A 116 2.96 1.46 -8.50
N ALA A 117 2.64 2.60 -9.11
CA ALA A 117 2.05 2.64 -10.45
C ALA A 117 2.67 3.74 -11.31
N THR A 118 2.79 3.46 -12.60
CA THR A 118 3.25 4.42 -13.61
C THR A 118 2.12 5.29 -14.13
N GLU A 119 0.89 4.81 -14.06
CA GLU A 119 -0.31 5.52 -14.50
C GLU A 119 -1.50 5.22 -13.59
N ASP A 120 -2.36 6.21 -13.42
CA ASP A 120 -3.59 6.13 -12.62
C ASP A 120 -4.87 6.18 -13.46
N GLY A 121 -4.77 5.83 -14.75
CA GLY A 121 -5.86 5.99 -15.72
C GLY A 121 -6.12 7.46 -16.00
N LYS A 122 -5.17 8.16 -16.62
CA LYS A 122 -5.27 9.59 -16.97
C LYS A 122 -6.66 9.93 -17.54
N SER A 123 -7.43 10.63 -16.76
CA SER A 123 -8.71 11.16 -17.22
C SER A 123 -8.47 12.35 -18.16
N GLN A 124 -9.21 12.42 -19.25
CA GLN A 124 -9.23 13.62 -20.10
C GLN A 124 -10.03 14.77 -19.47
N ASN A 125 -10.66 14.52 -18.33
CA ASN A 125 -11.46 15.53 -17.62
C ASN A 125 -10.54 16.57 -16.96
N ILE A 126 -10.71 17.83 -17.33
CA ILE A 126 -9.93 18.98 -16.84
C ILE A 126 -10.04 19.09 -15.31
N VAL A 127 -11.21 18.89 -14.75
CA VAL A 127 -11.46 18.99 -13.29
C VAL A 127 -10.62 17.93 -12.56
N MET A 128 -10.59 16.69 -13.05
CA MET A 128 -9.80 15.62 -12.48
C MET A 128 -8.30 15.91 -12.59
N ASN A 129 -7.84 16.53 -13.68
CA ASN A 129 -6.45 16.89 -13.85
C ASN A 129 -6.03 18.02 -12.87
N VAL A 130 -6.90 19.00 -12.64
CA VAL A 130 -6.67 20.05 -11.63
C VAL A 130 -6.61 19.45 -10.23
N LEU A 131 -7.58 18.59 -9.90
CA LEU A 131 -7.61 17.89 -8.60
C LEU A 131 -6.35 17.03 -8.40
N ARG A 132 -5.93 16.28 -9.41
CA ARG A 132 -4.69 15.49 -9.38
C ARG A 132 -3.48 16.38 -9.08
N LYS A 133 -3.29 17.47 -9.82
CA LYS A 133 -2.19 18.40 -9.59
C LYS A 133 -2.20 18.97 -8.17
N PHE A 134 -3.37 19.35 -7.67
CA PHE A 134 -3.52 19.84 -6.30
C PHE A 134 -3.14 18.75 -5.27
N LEU A 135 -3.67 17.53 -5.40
CA LEU A 135 -3.39 16.44 -4.48
C LEU A 135 -1.93 15.97 -4.55
N THR A 136 -1.33 15.94 -5.74
CA THR A 136 0.11 15.66 -5.90
C THR A 136 0.94 16.73 -5.20
N LYS A 137 0.62 18.01 -5.38
CA LYS A 137 1.31 19.10 -4.65
C LYS A 137 1.16 18.93 -3.14
N LEU A 138 -0.04 18.59 -2.67
CA LEU A 138 -0.29 18.35 -1.26
C LEU A 138 0.53 17.16 -0.74
N LEU A 139 0.67 16.08 -1.52
CA LEU A 139 1.49 14.93 -1.20
C LEU A 139 2.97 15.34 -1.05
N LEU A 140 3.53 16.03 -2.06
CA LEU A 140 4.90 16.47 -2.07
C LEU A 140 5.25 17.44 -0.92
N GLN A 141 4.30 18.26 -0.48
CA GLN A 141 4.50 19.19 0.64
C GLN A 141 4.40 18.53 2.02
N ASN A 142 3.83 17.35 2.11
CA ASN A 142 3.55 16.69 3.38
C ASN A 142 4.29 15.37 3.59
N ALA A 143 4.83 14.75 2.54
CA ALA A 143 5.75 13.63 2.67
C ALA A 143 7.08 14.09 3.26
N THR A 144 7.76 13.19 3.97
CA THR A 144 9.14 13.35 4.44
C THR A 144 10.10 12.46 3.67
N ASP A 145 9.58 11.35 3.14
CA ASP A 145 10.33 10.32 2.44
C ASP A 145 9.55 9.90 1.19
N TYR A 146 10.26 9.64 0.09
CA TYR A 146 9.68 9.30 -1.20
C TYR A 146 10.28 8.00 -1.69
N LEU A 147 9.43 6.98 -1.87
CA LEU A 147 9.80 5.66 -2.34
C LEU A 147 9.04 5.32 -3.61
N ALA A 148 9.65 4.56 -4.51
CA ALA A 148 9.00 4.06 -5.71
C ALA A 148 9.46 2.64 -6.04
N VAL A 149 8.59 1.84 -6.66
CA VAL A 149 8.94 0.48 -7.08
C VAL A 149 9.81 0.43 -8.34
N SER A 150 9.82 1.52 -9.13
CA SER A 150 10.66 1.70 -10.31
C SER A 150 10.90 3.19 -10.57
N GLN A 151 11.81 3.49 -11.49
CA GLN A 151 12.09 4.86 -11.94
C GLN A 151 10.83 5.52 -12.50
N GLU A 152 10.11 4.82 -13.38
CA GLU A 152 8.90 5.33 -14.03
C GLU A 152 7.77 5.58 -13.02
N ALA A 153 7.61 4.69 -12.04
CA ALA A 153 6.61 4.88 -10.98
C ALA A 153 6.92 6.12 -10.12
N GLY A 154 8.20 6.36 -9.84
CA GLY A 154 8.66 7.54 -9.11
C GLY A 154 8.43 8.83 -9.89
N GLU A 155 8.89 8.90 -11.12
CA GLU A 155 8.72 10.06 -12.00
C GLU A 155 7.23 10.41 -12.23
N SER A 156 6.38 9.38 -12.36
CA SER A 156 4.93 9.57 -12.54
C SER A 156 4.26 10.29 -11.37
N LEU A 157 4.65 10.00 -10.12
CA LEU A 157 4.04 10.60 -8.93
C LEU A 157 4.81 11.78 -8.39
N PHE A 158 6.15 11.69 -8.32
CA PHE A 158 6.98 12.67 -7.63
C PHE A 158 7.57 13.72 -8.56
N GLN A 159 7.46 13.54 -9.89
CA GLN A 159 7.97 14.46 -10.89
C GLN A 159 9.50 14.68 -10.71
N ASN A 160 9.91 15.91 -10.39
CA ASN A 160 11.32 16.26 -10.21
C ASN A 160 11.81 16.10 -8.75
N HIS A 161 10.99 15.60 -7.82
CA HIS A 161 11.45 15.33 -6.46
C HIS A 161 12.34 14.08 -6.43
N PRO A 162 13.47 14.10 -5.72
CA PRO A 162 14.29 12.92 -5.52
C PRO A 162 13.51 11.85 -4.76
N PHE A 163 13.71 10.59 -5.11
CA PHE A 163 13.11 9.43 -4.47
C PHE A 163 14.06 8.23 -4.47
N GLU A 164 13.81 7.29 -3.59
CA GLU A 164 14.54 6.03 -3.52
C GLU A 164 13.75 4.92 -4.21
N ILE A 165 14.45 4.04 -4.94
CA ILE A 165 13.84 2.89 -5.57
C ILE A 165 13.87 1.70 -4.61
N VAL A 166 12.70 1.16 -4.30
CA VAL A 166 12.51 -0.04 -3.48
C VAL A 166 11.75 -1.06 -4.33
N HIS A 167 12.47 -1.98 -4.94
CA HIS A 167 11.86 -3.02 -5.77
C HIS A 167 10.98 -3.95 -4.95
N ASN A 168 9.90 -4.42 -5.56
CA ASN A 168 9.03 -5.43 -4.95
C ASN A 168 9.81 -6.72 -4.73
N GLY A 169 10.08 -7.04 -3.47
CA GLY A 169 10.71 -8.30 -3.08
C GLY A 169 9.72 -9.45 -3.09
N ILE A 170 10.21 -10.63 -3.49
CA ILE A 170 9.49 -11.90 -3.38
C ILE A 170 10.28 -12.87 -2.52
N ASP A 171 9.61 -13.80 -1.87
CA ASP A 171 10.27 -14.87 -1.13
C ASP A 171 10.71 -15.97 -2.11
N LEU A 172 12.01 -15.98 -2.46
CA LEU A 172 12.56 -16.92 -3.44
C LEU A 172 12.41 -18.39 -3.03
N GLU A 173 12.31 -18.69 -1.73
CA GLU A 173 12.11 -20.06 -1.25
C GLU A 173 10.74 -20.60 -1.67
N LEU A 174 9.70 -19.75 -1.65
CA LEU A 174 8.34 -20.11 -2.09
C LEU A 174 8.27 -20.39 -3.61
N TYR A 175 9.15 -19.78 -4.39
CA TYR A 175 9.19 -19.90 -5.85
C TYR A 175 10.34 -20.76 -6.36
N SER A 176 11.03 -21.47 -5.46
CA SER A 176 12.08 -22.39 -5.83
C SER A 176 11.51 -23.56 -6.66
N LYS A 177 12.31 -24.05 -7.59
CA LYS A 177 11.91 -25.18 -8.47
C LYS A 177 11.60 -26.41 -7.62
N ASN A 178 10.36 -26.87 -7.65
CA ASN A 178 9.91 -28.07 -6.98
C ASN A 178 9.40 -29.09 -8.02
N SER A 179 10.18 -30.15 -8.22
CA SER A 179 9.86 -31.19 -9.21
C SER A 179 8.59 -31.96 -8.89
N GLU A 180 8.31 -32.19 -7.60
CA GLU A 180 7.11 -32.91 -7.16
C GLU A 180 5.87 -32.04 -7.38
N ALA A 181 5.93 -30.74 -7.00
CA ALA A 181 4.85 -29.80 -7.27
C ALA A 181 4.54 -29.68 -8.76
N LYS A 182 5.60 -29.70 -9.62
CA LYS A 182 5.43 -29.71 -11.08
C LYS A 182 4.65 -30.93 -11.56
N VAL A 183 4.99 -32.13 -11.08
CA VAL A 183 4.29 -33.37 -11.44
C VAL A 183 2.83 -33.33 -11.00
N ASN A 184 2.60 -32.93 -9.75
CA ASN A 184 1.26 -32.87 -9.16
C ASN A 184 0.37 -31.85 -9.91
N LYS A 185 0.91 -30.68 -10.22
CA LYS A 185 0.16 -29.61 -10.93
C LYS A 185 -0.16 -30.02 -12.37
N ARG A 186 0.78 -30.72 -13.06
CA ARG A 186 0.52 -31.24 -14.39
C ARG A 186 -0.57 -32.33 -14.40
N LYS A 187 -0.58 -33.22 -13.40
CA LYS A 187 -1.66 -34.20 -13.22
C LYS A 187 -3.01 -33.52 -12.97
N GLU A 188 -3.05 -32.53 -12.10
CA GLU A 188 -4.28 -31.76 -11.79
C GLU A 188 -4.87 -31.09 -13.05
N LEU A 189 -4.00 -30.57 -13.93
CA LEU A 189 -4.38 -29.88 -15.16
C LEU A 189 -4.46 -30.77 -16.40
N ASP A 190 -4.30 -32.08 -16.25
CA ASP A 190 -4.26 -33.08 -17.33
C ASP A 190 -3.24 -32.75 -18.45
N ILE A 191 -2.06 -32.27 -18.04
CA ILE A 191 -0.96 -31.88 -18.95
C ILE A 191 0.12 -32.95 -18.96
N SER A 192 0.40 -33.51 -20.13
CA SER A 192 1.51 -34.48 -20.32
C SER A 192 2.85 -33.92 -19.87
N MET A 193 3.73 -34.78 -19.34
CA MET A 193 5.09 -34.39 -18.93
C MET A 193 5.95 -33.92 -20.10
N SER A 194 5.63 -34.34 -21.34
CA SER A 194 6.32 -33.94 -22.58
C SER A 194 5.83 -32.60 -23.15
N THR A 195 4.67 -32.11 -22.71
CA THR A 195 4.12 -30.85 -23.22
C THR A 195 4.94 -29.68 -22.68
N PHE A 196 5.34 -28.76 -23.58
CA PHE A 196 5.92 -27.48 -23.14
C PHE A 196 4.84 -26.57 -22.51
N VAL A 197 5.13 -26.04 -21.35
CA VAL A 197 4.25 -25.11 -20.59
C VAL A 197 5.10 -24.00 -20.03
#